data_f6923b05ac0a0191431bb48c93027e85
#
_entry.id   f6923b05ac0a0191431bb48c93027e85
#
_cell.length_a   1.000
_cell.length_b   1.000
_cell.length_c   1.000
_cell.angle_alpha   90.00
_cell.angle_beta   90.00
_cell.angle_gamma   90.00
#
_symmetry.space_group_name_H-M   'P 1'
#
loop_
_entity.id
_entity.type
_entity.pdbx_description
1 polymer ?
#
loop_
_entity_poly.entity_id
_entity_poly.type
_entity_poly.pdbx_seq_one_letter_code
_entity_poly.pdbx_strand_id
1 'polypeptide(L)'
;MKTDPRIAIIGGGPGGLLCARVLQNHGIAATVYDADAAADSRDPGGTLDLHADSGQIALEDAGLMDAFTALARPEGQAKTRRDHHGTVLAAFVPAESDATAPEVDRGQLRAMLHDSLRPGTVRWGHELLGATPMGGGAHHLAFANGASVEADLVIGADGARSRVRPLLTDATPEYLGVAFLDVRFDDVDVRHPEVAALVGEGHLFASDGDGRAVIVQRNSNGVVRGYLAFRAGLDWHVEADLDLTDRAAVRSHLLREFGGWSADLRPLLTDNDSAHVPRSFWSLPAPLTWDPVPGVTLIGDAAHLMAPFGGHGANLALLDGAELARAVAKEATVDEAVACYEAAMFPRSGELAAGANEGLRRFFATTSPDAPHLPPDHAREHENYLTRAADYRRRRAAEEVTAG
;
A
#
# COMPACT_ATOMS: atom_id res chain seq x y z
N MET A 1 -6.94 -39.34 7.46
CA MET A 1 -7.54 -38.00 7.33
C MET A 1 -6.38 -37.02 7.36
N LYS A 2 -6.15 -36.26 6.27
CA LYS A 2 -5.27 -35.09 6.37
C LYS A 2 -5.92 -34.17 7.40
N THR A 3 -5.25 -33.86 8.48
CA THR A 3 -5.68 -32.77 9.36
C THR A 3 -5.52 -31.47 8.59
N ASP A 4 -6.56 -30.64 8.57
CA ASP A 4 -6.47 -29.32 7.94
C ASP A 4 -5.31 -28.54 8.59
N PRO A 5 -4.45 -27.88 7.81
CA PRO A 5 -3.32 -27.15 8.37
C PRO A 5 -3.79 -26.00 9.26
N ARG A 6 -3.10 -25.78 10.39
CA ARG A 6 -3.31 -24.62 11.24
C ARG A 6 -2.64 -23.41 10.58
N ILE A 7 -3.42 -22.51 10.00
CA ILE A 7 -2.93 -21.33 9.27
C ILE A 7 -3.01 -20.10 10.16
N ALA A 8 -1.86 -19.47 10.41
CA ALA A 8 -1.73 -18.19 11.11
C ALA A 8 -1.30 -17.10 10.14
N ILE A 9 -2.12 -16.07 9.98
CA ILE A 9 -1.84 -14.87 9.21
C ILE A 9 -1.45 -13.77 10.20
N ILE A 10 -0.25 -13.23 10.08
CA ILE A 10 0.26 -12.20 10.98
C ILE A 10 0.12 -10.85 10.28
N GLY A 11 -0.86 -10.05 10.75
CA GLY A 11 -1.21 -8.74 10.23
C GLY A 11 -2.59 -8.70 9.56
N GLY A 12 -3.48 -7.86 10.09
CA GLY A 12 -4.83 -7.54 9.61
C GLY A 12 -4.85 -6.34 8.65
N GLY A 13 -3.82 -6.21 7.81
CA GLY A 13 -3.81 -5.30 6.67
C GLY A 13 -4.64 -5.85 5.50
N PRO A 14 -4.77 -5.08 4.39
CA PRO A 14 -5.57 -5.50 3.24
C PRO A 14 -5.21 -6.88 2.70
N GLY A 15 -3.92 -7.19 2.54
CA GLY A 15 -3.46 -8.49 2.04
C GLY A 15 -3.81 -9.65 2.97
N GLY A 16 -3.58 -9.49 4.29
CA GLY A 16 -3.88 -10.54 5.28
C GLY A 16 -5.38 -10.81 5.42
N LEU A 17 -6.22 -9.76 5.45
CA LEU A 17 -7.68 -9.91 5.51
C LEU A 17 -8.23 -10.55 4.23
N LEU A 18 -7.72 -10.15 3.06
CA LEU A 18 -8.14 -10.73 1.79
C LEU A 18 -7.72 -12.20 1.67
N CYS A 19 -6.49 -12.54 2.08
CA CYS A 19 -6.01 -13.92 2.14
C CYS A 19 -6.96 -14.79 2.98
N ALA A 20 -7.30 -14.32 4.20
CA ALA A 20 -8.24 -15.01 5.07
C ALA A 20 -9.62 -15.18 4.41
N ARG A 21 -10.11 -14.15 3.69
CA ARG A 21 -11.40 -14.20 2.99
C ARG A 21 -11.40 -15.24 1.87
N VAL A 22 -10.35 -15.24 1.03
CA VAL A 22 -10.25 -16.21 -0.07
C VAL A 22 -10.10 -17.64 0.47
N LEU A 23 -9.29 -17.87 1.51
CA LEU A 23 -9.23 -19.17 2.19
C LEU A 23 -10.61 -19.63 2.70
N GLN A 24 -11.39 -18.73 3.31
CA GLN A 24 -12.76 -19.05 3.76
C GLN A 24 -13.70 -19.39 2.62
N ASN A 25 -13.56 -18.78 1.43
CA ASN A 25 -14.34 -19.12 0.24
C ASN A 25 -14.06 -20.56 -0.22
N HIS A 26 -12.84 -21.06 0.02
CA HIS A 26 -12.45 -22.45 -0.24
C HIS A 26 -12.72 -23.40 0.94
N GLY A 27 -13.39 -22.94 2.00
CA GLY A 27 -13.70 -23.76 3.18
C GLY A 27 -12.51 -24.00 4.12
N ILE A 28 -11.38 -23.32 3.91
CA ILE A 28 -10.16 -23.48 4.69
C ILE A 28 -10.17 -22.48 5.87
N ALA A 29 -9.89 -22.98 7.07
CA ALA A 29 -9.83 -22.15 8.26
C ALA A 29 -8.45 -21.49 8.41
N ALA A 30 -8.45 -20.18 8.70
CA ALA A 30 -7.26 -19.42 9.07
C ALA A 30 -7.59 -18.43 10.19
N THR A 31 -6.59 -18.07 10.98
CA THR A 31 -6.73 -17.02 12.01
C THR A 31 -5.78 -15.87 11.68
N VAL A 32 -6.30 -14.66 11.67
CA VAL A 32 -5.52 -13.42 11.52
C VAL A 32 -5.19 -12.89 12.92
N TYR A 33 -3.93 -12.60 13.16
CA TYR A 33 -3.42 -11.99 14.39
C TYR A 33 -2.92 -10.58 14.09
N ASP A 34 -3.50 -9.57 14.71
CA ASP A 34 -3.14 -8.18 14.50
C ASP A 34 -2.75 -7.49 15.81
N ALA A 35 -1.71 -6.64 15.72
CA ALA A 35 -1.21 -5.87 16.85
C ALA A 35 -2.17 -4.76 17.32
N ASP A 36 -3.01 -4.25 16.42
CA ASP A 36 -4.02 -3.24 16.74
C ASP A 36 -4.98 -3.76 17.81
N ALA A 37 -5.43 -2.89 18.72
CA ALA A 37 -6.37 -3.28 19.77
C ALA A 37 -7.79 -3.59 19.24
N ALA A 38 -8.16 -2.97 18.11
CA ALA A 38 -9.44 -3.15 17.42
C ALA A 38 -9.31 -2.69 15.94
N ALA A 39 -10.32 -2.93 15.14
CA ALA A 39 -10.33 -2.58 13.71
C ALA A 39 -10.16 -1.07 13.43
N ASP A 40 -10.61 -0.22 14.35
CA ASP A 40 -10.61 1.24 14.27
C ASP A 40 -9.57 1.93 15.16
N SER A 41 -8.59 1.17 15.70
CA SER A 41 -7.60 1.69 16.66
C SER A 41 -6.66 2.74 16.10
N ARG A 42 -6.52 2.84 14.78
CA ARG A 42 -5.62 3.80 14.14
C ARG A 42 -6.25 4.47 12.91
N ASP A 43 -5.80 5.68 12.59
CA ASP A 43 -6.11 6.31 11.31
C ASP A 43 -5.48 5.49 10.17
N PRO A 44 -6.29 4.94 9.26
CA PRO A 44 -5.80 4.07 8.18
C PRO A 44 -5.05 4.82 7.07
N GLY A 45 -5.09 6.14 7.05
CA GLY A 45 -4.45 6.97 6.04
C GLY A 45 -5.39 7.47 4.94
N GLY A 46 -4.85 7.78 3.78
CA GLY A 46 -5.55 8.34 2.63
C GLY A 46 -6.30 7.30 1.79
N THR A 47 -6.32 7.53 0.48
CA THR A 47 -6.95 6.66 -0.50
C THR A 47 -5.95 5.72 -1.18
N LEU A 48 -6.48 4.74 -1.89
CA LEU A 48 -5.75 3.77 -2.71
C LEU A 48 -6.45 3.64 -4.06
N ASP A 49 -5.67 3.64 -5.13
CA ASP A 49 -6.12 3.23 -6.46
C ASP A 49 -6.07 1.70 -6.58
N LEU A 50 -7.19 1.04 -6.86
CA LEU A 50 -7.21 -0.41 -7.07
C LEU A 50 -7.19 -0.77 -8.56
N HIS A 51 -6.04 -1.30 -9.00
CA HIS A 51 -5.76 -1.59 -10.39
C HIS A 51 -6.51 -2.82 -10.89
N ALA A 52 -6.99 -2.76 -12.13
CA ALA A 52 -7.72 -3.84 -12.79
C ALA A 52 -6.92 -5.13 -12.93
N ASP A 53 -5.57 -5.05 -12.98
CA ASP A 53 -4.66 -6.17 -13.19
C ASP A 53 -4.16 -6.84 -11.88
N SER A 54 -4.59 -6.33 -10.73
CA SER A 54 -4.07 -6.80 -9.43
C SER A 54 -5.10 -6.72 -8.32
N GLY A 55 -5.29 -5.55 -7.68
CA GLY A 55 -6.22 -5.40 -6.56
C GLY A 55 -7.65 -5.83 -6.88
N GLN A 56 -8.16 -5.47 -8.06
CA GLN A 56 -9.51 -5.87 -8.47
C GLN A 56 -9.62 -7.38 -8.74
N ILE A 57 -8.60 -8.02 -9.34
CA ILE A 57 -8.55 -9.48 -9.51
C ILE A 57 -8.64 -10.18 -8.16
N ALA A 58 -7.92 -9.67 -7.17
CA ALA A 58 -7.96 -10.21 -5.81
C ALA A 58 -9.35 -10.08 -5.18
N LEU A 59 -10.04 -8.95 -5.41
CA LEU A 59 -11.42 -8.75 -4.95
C LEU A 59 -12.43 -9.64 -5.69
N GLU A 60 -12.21 -9.95 -6.97
CA GLU A 60 -12.99 -10.96 -7.70
C GLU A 60 -12.91 -12.33 -7.01
N ASP A 61 -11.70 -12.76 -6.65
CA ASP A 61 -11.47 -14.03 -5.94
C ASP A 61 -12.11 -14.06 -4.55
N ALA A 62 -12.13 -12.91 -3.88
CA ALA A 62 -12.77 -12.75 -2.59
C ALA A 62 -14.31 -12.70 -2.68
N GLY A 63 -14.87 -12.50 -3.88
CA GLY A 63 -16.31 -12.26 -4.10
C GLY A 63 -16.77 -10.90 -3.57
N LEU A 64 -15.91 -9.88 -3.64
CA LEU A 64 -16.13 -8.55 -3.03
C LEU A 64 -16.22 -7.40 -4.04
N MET A 65 -16.28 -7.68 -5.35
CA MET A 65 -16.31 -6.63 -6.39
C MET A 65 -17.52 -5.70 -6.26
N ASP A 66 -18.72 -6.23 -5.97
CA ASP A 66 -19.91 -5.40 -5.81
C ASP A 66 -19.79 -4.46 -4.61
N ALA A 67 -19.28 -4.98 -3.48
CA ALA A 67 -19.03 -4.19 -2.27
C ALA A 67 -17.97 -3.12 -2.50
N PHE A 68 -16.90 -3.44 -3.24
CA PHE A 68 -15.87 -2.49 -3.63
C PHE A 68 -16.43 -1.40 -4.55
N THR A 69 -17.17 -1.78 -5.58
CA THR A 69 -17.75 -0.83 -6.55
C THR A 69 -18.68 0.19 -5.88
N ALA A 70 -19.39 -0.22 -4.81
CA ALA A 70 -20.23 0.67 -4.02
C ALA A 70 -19.44 1.72 -3.20
N LEU A 71 -18.15 1.48 -2.94
CA LEU A 71 -17.25 2.38 -2.19
C LEU A 71 -16.28 3.14 -3.10
N ALA A 72 -16.04 2.62 -4.29
CA ALA A 72 -15.06 3.14 -5.23
C ALA A 72 -15.47 4.49 -5.80
N ARG A 73 -14.47 5.33 -6.06
CA ARG A 73 -14.59 6.67 -6.61
C ARG A 73 -13.84 6.75 -7.95
N PRO A 74 -14.50 6.47 -9.08
CA PRO A 74 -13.85 6.53 -10.39
C PRO A 74 -13.30 7.93 -10.73
N GLU A 75 -13.98 8.99 -10.30
CA GLU A 75 -13.56 10.39 -10.46
C GLU A 75 -12.22 10.68 -9.76
N GLY A 76 -11.91 9.96 -8.69
CA GLY A 76 -10.67 10.05 -7.93
C GLY A 76 -9.42 9.71 -8.74
N GLN A 77 -9.55 9.05 -9.90
CA GLN A 77 -8.45 8.76 -10.82
C GLN A 77 -7.91 10.01 -11.52
N ALA A 78 -8.61 11.15 -11.45
CA ALA A 78 -8.14 12.41 -12.03
C ALA A 78 -6.77 12.81 -11.45
N LYS A 79 -5.82 13.20 -12.30
CA LYS A 79 -4.47 13.58 -11.87
C LYS A 79 -4.06 14.89 -12.51
N THR A 80 -3.66 15.86 -11.70
CA THR A 80 -3.11 17.13 -12.18
C THR A 80 -1.67 17.24 -11.71
N ARG A 81 -0.76 17.54 -12.64
CA ARG A 81 0.64 17.81 -12.35
C ARG A 81 0.96 19.27 -12.60
N ARG A 82 1.60 19.92 -11.63
CA ARG A 82 2.04 21.32 -11.71
C ARG A 82 3.52 21.46 -11.42
N ASP A 83 4.12 22.53 -11.91
CA ASP A 83 5.40 23.00 -11.41
C ASP A 83 5.20 23.86 -10.13
N HIS A 84 6.29 24.24 -9.48
CA HIS A 84 6.25 25.10 -8.30
C HIS A 84 5.77 26.53 -8.56
N HIS A 85 5.69 26.98 -9.82
CA HIS A 85 5.06 28.24 -10.21
C HIS A 85 3.53 28.13 -10.38
N GLY A 86 2.97 26.92 -10.20
CA GLY A 86 1.55 26.68 -10.37
C GLY A 86 1.12 26.35 -11.80
N THR A 87 2.06 26.33 -12.78
CA THR A 87 1.77 25.99 -14.17
C THR A 87 1.35 24.53 -14.28
N VAL A 88 0.24 24.26 -14.97
CA VAL A 88 -0.18 22.88 -15.25
C VAL A 88 0.73 22.28 -16.32
N LEU A 89 1.45 21.22 -15.95
CA LEU A 89 2.35 20.48 -16.86
C LEU A 89 1.62 19.34 -17.56
N ALA A 90 0.69 18.70 -16.86
CA ALA A 90 -0.16 17.63 -17.38
C ALA A 90 -1.45 17.53 -16.58
N ALA A 91 -2.49 17.04 -17.22
CA ALA A 91 -3.75 16.69 -16.58
C ALA A 91 -4.30 15.41 -17.22
N PHE A 92 -4.81 14.54 -16.39
CA PHE A 92 -5.56 13.34 -16.77
C PHE A 92 -6.95 13.41 -16.13
N VAL A 93 -7.97 13.26 -16.96
CA VAL A 93 -9.36 13.18 -16.50
C VAL A 93 -9.90 11.84 -16.98
N PRO A 94 -10.29 10.95 -16.07
CA PRO A 94 -10.86 9.65 -16.45
C PRO A 94 -12.20 9.84 -17.17
N ALA A 95 -12.56 8.89 -18.02
CA ALA A 95 -13.93 8.81 -18.52
C ALA A 95 -14.87 8.44 -17.36
N GLU A 96 -16.14 8.84 -17.42
CA GLU A 96 -17.13 8.59 -16.36
C GLU A 96 -17.31 7.09 -16.05
N SER A 97 -17.11 6.23 -17.07
CA SER A 97 -17.17 4.78 -16.96
C SER A 97 -15.82 4.10 -16.70
N ASP A 98 -14.75 4.88 -16.48
CA ASP A 98 -13.42 4.32 -16.27
C ASP A 98 -13.29 3.73 -14.86
N ALA A 99 -13.31 2.42 -14.79
CA ALA A 99 -13.11 1.65 -13.57
C ALA A 99 -11.74 0.94 -13.53
N THR A 100 -10.74 1.47 -14.26
CA THR A 100 -9.44 0.80 -14.42
C THR A 100 -8.60 0.84 -13.15
N ALA A 101 -8.64 1.96 -12.43
CA ALA A 101 -7.91 2.14 -11.17
C ALA A 101 -8.66 3.09 -10.21
N PRO A 102 -9.96 2.82 -9.90
CA PRO A 102 -10.76 3.72 -9.07
C PRO A 102 -10.20 3.78 -7.64
N GLU A 103 -10.34 4.95 -7.06
CA GLU A 103 -9.90 5.24 -5.70
C GLU A 103 -10.87 4.69 -4.65
N VAL A 104 -10.33 4.24 -3.53
CA VAL A 104 -11.10 3.87 -2.33
C VAL A 104 -10.35 4.31 -1.08
N ASP A 105 -11.05 4.83 -0.09
CA ASP A 105 -10.41 5.17 1.19
C ASP A 105 -9.90 3.91 1.89
N ARG A 106 -8.65 3.94 2.37
CA ARG A 106 -7.99 2.78 3.01
C ARG A 106 -8.81 2.22 4.17
N GLY A 107 -9.46 3.09 4.94
CA GLY A 107 -10.32 2.68 6.05
C GLY A 107 -11.56 1.94 5.59
N GLN A 108 -12.19 2.40 4.53
CA GLN A 108 -13.37 1.74 3.95
C GLN A 108 -13.01 0.37 3.36
N LEU A 109 -11.89 0.28 2.64
CA LEU A 109 -11.40 -0.99 2.11
C LEU A 109 -11.09 -1.99 3.24
N ARG A 110 -10.38 -1.55 4.29
CA ARG A 110 -10.06 -2.42 5.45
C ARG A 110 -11.33 -2.90 6.17
N ALA A 111 -12.30 -1.99 6.38
CA ALA A 111 -13.57 -2.34 7.01
C ALA A 111 -14.36 -3.35 6.16
N MET A 112 -14.49 -3.11 4.86
CA MET A 112 -15.16 -4.02 3.92
C MET A 112 -14.53 -5.42 3.96
N LEU A 113 -13.20 -5.52 3.92
CA LEU A 113 -12.49 -6.79 4.01
C LEU A 113 -12.72 -7.48 5.36
N HIS A 114 -12.59 -6.75 6.48
CA HIS A 114 -12.83 -7.27 7.82
C HIS A 114 -14.27 -7.80 7.99
N ASP A 115 -15.26 -7.01 7.58
CA ASP A 115 -16.69 -7.33 7.74
C ASP A 115 -17.13 -8.51 6.85
N SER A 116 -16.36 -8.82 5.80
CA SER A 116 -16.57 -10.00 4.96
C SER A 116 -16.17 -11.32 5.63
N LEU A 117 -15.39 -11.26 6.71
CA LEU A 117 -14.88 -12.45 7.41
C LEU A 117 -15.88 -12.98 8.42
N ARG A 118 -15.81 -14.29 8.69
CA ARG A 118 -16.58 -14.89 9.78
C ARG A 118 -16.18 -14.27 11.11
N PRO A 119 -17.13 -14.04 12.04
CA PRO A 119 -16.82 -13.53 13.37
C PRO A 119 -15.74 -14.37 14.07
N GLY A 120 -14.79 -13.68 14.70
CA GLY A 120 -13.70 -14.33 15.45
C GLY A 120 -12.52 -14.80 14.59
N THR A 121 -12.53 -14.57 13.27
CA THR A 121 -11.37 -14.84 12.41
C THR A 121 -10.19 -13.96 12.74
N VAL A 122 -10.42 -12.68 13.11
CA VAL A 122 -9.37 -11.74 13.49
C VAL A 122 -9.24 -11.72 15.03
N ARG A 123 -7.99 -11.83 15.49
CA ARG A 123 -7.59 -11.73 16.90
C ARG A 123 -6.79 -10.43 17.07
N TRP A 124 -7.45 -9.42 17.59
CA TRP A 124 -6.85 -8.12 17.89
C TRP A 124 -5.96 -8.17 19.14
N GLY A 125 -5.04 -7.22 19.29
CA GLY A 125 -4.12 -7.13 20.42
C GLY A 125 -3.08 -8.26 20.47
N HIS A 126 -2.76 -8.85 19.31
CA HIS A 126 -1.80 -9.94 19.18
C HIS A 126 -0.57 -9.50 18.41
N GLU A 127 0.24 -8.61 18.99
CA GLU A 127 1.55 -8.24 18.44
C GLU A 127 2.50 -9.46 18.51
N LEU A 128 2.97 -9.94 17.35
CA LEU A 128 3.93 -11.03 17.28
C LEU A 128 5.29 -10.58 17.83
N LEU A 129 5.84 -11.29 18.79
CA LEU A 129 7.20 -11.11 19.29
C LEU A 129 8.22 -11.89 18.46
N GLY A 130 7.86 -13.11 18.05
CA GLY A 130 8.68 -13.97 17.23
C GLY A 130 8.04 -15.30 16.95
N ALA A 131 8.62 -16.03 16.00
CA ALA A 131 8.24 -17.38 15.63
C ALA A 131 9.46 -18.31 15.71
N THR A 132 9.25 -19.50 16.28
CA THR A 132 10.32 -20.50 16.47
C THR A 132 9.96 -21.79 15.77
N PRO A 133 10.81 -22.32 14.88
CA PRO A 133 10.59 -23.62 14.23
C PRO A 133 10.45 -24.76 15.25
N MET A 134 9.48 -25.64 15.03
CA MET A 134 9.23 -26.83 15.85
C MET A 134 9.60 -28.14 15.13
N GLY A 135 10.00 -28.04 13.86
CA GLY A 135 10.21 -29.16 12.96
C GLY A 135 8.97 -29.51 12.14
N GLY A 136 9.20 -30.19 11.01
CA GLY A 136 8.11 -30.61 10.11
C GLY A 136 7.28 -29.46 9.50
N GLY A 137 7.85 -28.26 9.39
CA GLY A 137 7.16 -27.05 8.89
C GLY A 137 6.32 -26.31 9.95
N ALA A 138 6.12 -26.86 11.13
CA ALA A 138 5.37 -26.22 12.19
C ALA A 138 6.19 -25.16 12.95
N HIS A 139 5.52 -24.10 13.40
CA HIS A 139 6.11 -23.00 14.14
C HIS A 139 5.32 -22.67 15.39
N HIS A 140 6.04 -22.32 16.46
CA HIS A 140 5.49 -21.76 17.70
C HIS A 140 5.56 -20.23 17.61
N LEU A 141 4.41 -19.56 17.74
CA LEU A 141 4.26 -18.11 17.70
C LEU A 141 4.04 -17.57 19.10
N ALA A 142 4.83 -16.57 19.51
CA ALA A 142 4.69 -15.91 20.80
C ALA A 142 4.24 -14.46 20.63
N PHE A 143 3.24 -14.01 21.38
CA PHE A 143 2.65 -12.67 21.30
C PHE A 143 2.92 -11.84 22.56
N ALA A 144 2.94 -10.51 22.41
CA ALA A 144 3.21 -9.56 23.50
C ALA A 144 2.17 -9.63 24.64
N ASN A 145 0.94 -10.03 24.35
CA ASN A 145 -0.11 -10.23 25.35
C ASN A 145 0.04 -11.52 26.18
N GLY A 146 1.12 -12.28 25.98
CA GLY A 146 1.40 -13.54 26.68
C GLY A 146 0.75 -14.77 26.04
N ALA A 147 -0.06 -14.61 24.98
CA ALA A 147 -0.60 -15.74 24.25
C ALA A 147 0.48 -16.43 23.41
N SER A 148 0.28 -17.71 23.13
CA SER A 148 1.08 -18.45 22.15
C SER A 148 0.22 -19.41 21.35
N VAL A 149 0.60 -19.69 20.11
CA VAL A 149 -0.08 -20.64 19.23
C VAL A 149 0.92 -21.43 18.41
N GLU A 150 0.51 -22.60 17.96
CA GLU A 150 1.25 -23.38 16.97
C GLU A 150 0.56 -23.24 15.61
N ALA A 151 1.36 -23.10 14.55
CA ALA A 151 0.89 -23.02 13.16
C ALA A 151 1.70 -23.96 12.28
N ASP A 152 1.02 -24.56 11.29
CA ASP A 152 1.64 -25.37 10.23
C ASP A 152 1.94 -24.51 8.99
N LEU A 153 1.29 -23.35 8.87
CA LEU A 153 1.61 -22.30 7.93
C LEU A 153 1.54 -20.93 8.61
N VAL A 154 2.65 -20.19 8.57
CA VAL A 154 2.76 -18.80 9.02
C VAL A 154 2.84 -17.90 7.80
N ILE A 155 1.87 -17.02 7.63
CA ILE A 155 1.82 -16.02 6.56
C ILE A 155 2.15 -14.66 7.16
N GLY A 156 3.34 -14.12 6.86
CA GLY A 156 3.72 -12.77 7.26
C GLY A 156 3.06 -11.73 6.38
N ALA A 157 2.04 -11.06 6.94
CA ALA A 157 1.31 -9.92 6.35
C ALA A 157 1.47 -8.67 7.24
N ASP A 158 2.52 -8.64 8.07
CA ASP A 158 2.79 -7.70 9.15
C ASP A 158 3.56 -6.45 8.71
N GLY A 159 3.63 -6.22 7.40
CA GLY A 159 4.03 -4.96 6.80
C GLY A 159 5.52 -4.68 6.84
N ALA A 160 5.87 -3.40 6.71
CA ALA A 160 7.24 -2.93 6.53
C ALA A 160 8.23 -3.45 7.59
N ARG A 161 7.79 -3.54 8.85
CA ARG A 161 8.60 -3.98 10.00
C ARG A 161 8.31 -5.43 10.40
N SER A 162 8.09 -6.30 9.42
CA SER A 162 7.74 -7.69 9.62
C SER A 162 8.63 -8.41 10.62
N ARG A 163 7.98 -9.11 11.57
CA ARG A 163 8.61 -10.02 12.53
C ARG A 163 8.72 -11.45 11.96
N VAL A 164 7.99 -11.73 10.87
CA VAL A 164 8.06 -13.02 10.18
C VAL A 164 9.22 -13.05 9.17
N ARG A 165 9.52 -11.91 8.50
CA ARG A 165 10.59 -11.81 7.49
C ARG A 165 11.94 -12.40 7.93
N PRO A 166 12.43 -12.21 9.16
CA PRO A 166 13.71 -12.77 9.60
C PRO A 166 13.80 -14.31 9.59
N LEU A 167 12.67 -15.01 9.42
CA LEU A 167 12.69 -16.47 9.23
C LEU A 167 13.14 -16.87 7.82
N LEU A 168 13.06 -15.93 6.85
CA LEU A 168 13.29 -16.18 5.43
C LEU A 168 14.51 -15.45 4.88
N THR A 169 14.79 -14.25 5.38
CA THR A 169 15.85 -13.38 4.85
C THR A 169 16.32 -12.36 5.88
N ASP A 170 17.59 -11.98 5.81
CA ASP A 170 18.18 -10.91 6.62
C ASP A 170 17.94 -9.51 6.03
N ALA A 171 17.17 -9.39 4.95
CA ALA A 171 16.89 -8.12 4.31
C ALA A 171 16.13 -7.18 5.25
N THR A 172 16.65 -5.98 5.40
CA THR A 172 16.07 -4.92 6.22
C THR A 172 15.65 -3.73 5.36
N PRO A 173 14.55 -3.03 5.74
CA PRO A 173 14.16 -1.83 5.03
C PRO A 173 15.22 -0.72 5.12
N GLU A 174 15.43 -0.01 4.00
CA GLU A 174 16.31 1.14 3.88
C GLU A 174 15.49 2.42 3.72
N TYR A 175 15.91 3.50 4.37
CA TYR A 175 15.27 4.81 4.27
C TYR A 175 15.48 5.40 2.87
N LEU A 176 14.42 5.93 2.27
CA LEU A 176 14.45 6.43 0.89
C LEU A 176 15.00 7.86 0.72
N GLY A 177 15.43 8.51 1.82
CA GLY A 177 16.09 9.83 1.76
C GLY A 177 15.16 11.02 1.50
N VAL A 178 13.85 10.83 1.69
CA VAL A 178 12.83 11.88 1.52
C VAL A 178 11.96 11.94 2.77
N ALA A 179 11.88 13.13 3.37
CA ALA A 179 10.94 13.41 4.45
C ALA A 179 9.56 13.72 3.88
N PHE A 180 8.54 13.17 4.50
CA PHE A 180 7.13 13.45 4.19
C PHE A 180 6.45 13.95 5.45
N LEU A 181 5.71 15.06 5.34
CA LEU A 181 4.85 15.58 6.39
C LEU A 181 3.40 15.43 5.98
N ASP A 182 2.60 14.73 6.79
CA ASP A 182 1.18 14.61 6.56
C ASP A 182 0.51 15.98 6.57
N VAL A 183 -0.40 16.20 5.63
CA VAL A 183 -1.34 17.31 5.61
C VAL A 183 -2.75 16.78 5.45
N ARG A 184 -3.70 17.50 6.07
CA ARG A 184 -5.13 17.17 6.02
C ARG A 184 -5.95 18.45 6.03
N PHE A 185 -6.96 18.50 5.17
CA PHE A 185 -7.93 19.58 5.04
C PHE A 185 -9.31 18.97 5.14
N ASP A 186 -10.06 19.32 6.19
CA ASP A 186 -11.40 18.83 6.45
C ASP A 186 -12.43 19.81 5.86
N ASP A 187 -13.58 19.28 5.41
CA ASP A 187 -14.65 20.08 4.79
C ASP A 187 -14.11 21.01 3.69
N VAL A 188 -13.24 20.47 2.83
CA VAL A 188 -12.36 21.23 1.94
C VAL A 188 -13.12 22.22 1.04
N ASP A 189 -14.30 21.85 0.58
CA ASP A 189 -15.11 22.69 -0.32
C ASP A 189 -15.66 23.94 0.38
N VAL A 190 -15.80 23.90 1.70
CA VAL A 190 -16.34 25.00 2.52
C VAL A 190 -15.22 25.77 3.21
N ARG A 191 -14.28 25.07 3.83
CA ARG A 191 -13.25 25.67 4.68
C ARG A 191 -11.98 26.05 3.92
N HIS A 192 -11.68 25.33 2.83
CA HIS A 192 -10.46 25.49 2.03
C HIS A 192 -10.75 25.50 0.53
N PRO A 193 -11.63 26.41 0.03
CA PRO A 193 -12.07 26.39 -1.37
C PRO A 193 -10.92 26.53 -2.38
N GLU A 194 -9.83 27.20 -2.00
CA GLU A 194 -8.64 27.33 -2.85
C GLU A 194 -7.92 25.95 -2.99
N VAL A 195 -7.82 25.19 -1.89
CA VAL A 195 -7.29 23.83 -1.92
C VAL A 195 -8.20 22.91 -2.73
N ALA A 196 -9.51 23.00 -2.53
CA ALA A 196 -10.48 22.22 -3.29
C ALA A 196 -10.36 22.45 -4.80
N ALA A 197 -10.22 23.72 -5.22
CA ALA A 197 -10.06 24.10 -6.63
C ALA A 197 -8.73 23.59 -7.21
N LEU A 198 -7.66 23.55 -6.42
CA LEU A 198 -6.34 23.06 -6.88
C LEU A 198 -6.34 21.55 -7.08
N VAL A 199 -6.94 20.80 -6.16
CA VAL A 199 -6.90 19.33 -6.12
C VAL A 199 -7.96 18.73 -7.05
N GLY A 200 -9.12 19.36 -7.16
CA GLY A 200 -10.26 18.83 -7.94
C GLY A 200 -10.79 17.55 -7.29
N GLU A 201 -11.20 16.59 -8.11
CA GLU A 201 -11.79 15.33 -7.65
C GLU A 201 -10.76 14.22 -7.37
N GLY A 202 -9.51 14.39 -7.77
CA GLY A 202 -8.51 13.33 -7.69
C GLY A 202 -7.22 13.78 -6.99
N HIS A 203 -6.11 13.80 -7.74
CA HIS A 203 -4.76 14.03 -7.21
C HIS A 203 -4.14 15.30 -7.77
N LEU A 204 -3.40 16.00 -6.93
CA LEU A 204 -2.47 17.05 -7.31
C LEU A 204 -1.04 16.64 -6.95
N PHE A 205 -0.16 16.70 -7.94
CA PHE A 205 1.29 16.57 -7.80
C PHE A 205 1.93 17.89 -8.21
N ALA A 206 2.56 18.61 -7.30
CA ALA A 206 3.36 19.78 -7.61
C ALA A 206 4.82 19.54 -7.20
N SER A 207 5.78 19.92 -8.04
CA SER A 207 7.20 19.74 -7.75
C SER A 207 8.06 20.85 -8.34
N ASP A 208 9.22 21.09 -7.72
CA ASP A 208 10.19 22.09 -8.19
C ASP A 208 11.33 21.50 -9.05
N GLY A 209 11.41 20.17 -9.16
CA GLY A 209 12.53 19.49 -9.81
C GLY A 209 13.85 19.60 -9.05
N ASP A 210 13.82 20.11 -7.81
CA ASP A 210 14.98 20.25 -6.90
C ASP A 210 14.76 19.53 -5.56
N GLY A 211 13.94 18.48 -5.60
CA GLY A 211 13.75 17.58 -4.47
C GLY A 211 12.63 17.96 -3.51
N ARG A 212 11.74 18.89 -3.89
CA ARG A 212 10.54 19.24 -3.12
C ARG A 212 9.27 18.95 -3.89
N ALA A 213 8.25 18.50 -3.18
CA ALA A 213 6.95 18.22 -3.77
C ALA A 213 5.80 18.42 -2.79
N VAL A 214 4.63 18.69 -3.34
CA VAL A 214 3.32 18.59 -2.68
C VAL A 214 2.55 17.51 -3.41
N ILE A 215 2.09 16.50 -2.69
CA ILE A 215 1.34 15.37 -3.21
C ILE A 215 0.07 15.25 -2.37
N VAL A 216 -1.05 15.66 -2.91
CA VAL A 216 -2.33 15.63 -2.20
C VAL A 216 -3.43 15.02 -3.04
N GLN A 217 -4.41 14.44 -2.38
CA GLN A 217 -5.49 13.69 -3.01
C GLN A 217 -6.81 13.94 -2.29
N ARG A 218 -7.90 13.94 -3.05
CA ARG A 218 -9.26 14.02 -2.49
C ARG A 218 -9.69 12.65 -1.99
N ASN A 219 -10.12 12.59 -0.75
CA ASN A 219 -10.74 11.45 -0.11
C ASN A 219 -12.27 11.63 -0.06
N SER A 220 -12.98 10.63 0.42
CA SER A 220 -14.42 10.73 0.72
C SER A 220 -14.72 11.83 1.74
N ASN A 221 -15.97 12.25 1.79
CA ASN A 221 -16.51 13.20 2.79
C ASN A 221 -15.85 14.59 2.77
N GLY A 222 -15.44 15.08 1.59
CA GLY A 222 -14.85 16.41 1.46
C GLY A 222 -13.51 16.58 2.17
N VAL A 223 -12.74 15.53 2.30
CA VAL A 223 -11.41 15.56 2.90
C VAL A 223 -10.34 15.54 1.81
N VAL A 224 -9.35 16.41 1.93
CA VAL A 224 -8.10 16.32 1.16
C VAL A 224 -6.99 15.91 2.11
N ARG A 225 -6.17 14.95 1.70
CA ARG A 225 -5.00 14.47 2.45
C ARG A 225 -3.81 14.33 1.53
N GLY A 226 -2.62 14.34 2.13
CA GLY A 226 -1.40 14.08 1.39
C GLY A 226 -0.16 14.48 2.15
N TYR A 227 0.85 14.86 1.39
CA TYR A 227 2.19 15.06 1.91
C TYR A 227 2.83 16.32 1.36
N LEU A 228 3.54 17.03 2.23
CA LEU A 228 4.62 17.92 1.85
C LEU A 228 5.90 17.11 1.92
N ALA A 229 6.63 17.02 0.82
CA ALA A 229 7.78 16.14 0.71
C ALA A 229 9.03 16.90 0.28
N PHE A 230 10.17 16.59 0.89
CA PHE A 230 11.48 17.17 0.54
C PHE A 230 12.61 16.21 0.89
N ARG A 231 13.72 16.33 0.16
CA ARG A 231 14.92 15.51 0.43
C ARG A 231 15.51 15.90 1.77
N ALA A 232 15.63 14.93 2.68
CA ALA A 232 16.21 15.15 3.99
C ALA A 232 16.69 13.85 4.64
N GLY A 233 17.58 13.95 5.63
CA GLY A 233 17.92 12.85 6.52
C GLY A 233 16.73 12.41 7.38
N LEU A 234 16.84 11.26 8.02
CA LEU A 234 15.75 10.70 8.85
C LEU A 234 15.39 11.63 10.02
N ASP A 235 16.40 12.25 10.62
CA ASP A 235 16.29 13.09 11.82
C ASP A 235 16.28 14.60 11.51
N TRP A 236 15.89 14.97 10.26
CA TRP A 236 15.94 16.35 9.76
C TRP A 236 15.30 17.40 10.70
N HIS A 237 14.21 17.05 11.37
CA HIS A 237 13.52 17.97 12.29
C HIS A 237 14.31 18.19 13.58
N VAL A 238 15.06 17.18 14.05
CA VAL A 238 15.97 17.30 15.19
C VAL A 238 17.18 18.16 14.80
N GLU A 239 17.75 17.94 13.61
CA GLU A 239 18.86 18.73 13.07
C GLU A 239 18.47 20.21 12.85
N ALA A 240 17.20 20.46 12.52
CA ALA A 240 16.66 21.81 12.35
C ALA A 240 16.20 22.47 13.67
N ASP A 241 16.35 21.82 14.82
CA ASP A 241 15.82 22.24 16.13
C ASP A 241 14.32 22.62 16.04
N LEU A 242 13.53 21.78 15.32
CA LEU A 242 12.14 22.03 15.01
C LEU A 242 11.22 21.12 15.83
N ASP A 243 10.44 21.73 16.72
CA ASP A 243 9.34 21.06 17.41
C ASP A 243 8.14 20.91 16.46
N LEU A 244 7.87 19.69 16.03
CA LEU A 244 6.74 19.38 15.13
C LEU A 244 5.36 19.58 15.78
N THR A 245 5.29 19.78 17.10
CA THR A 245 4.06 20.14 17.80
C THR A 245 3.76 21.64 17.74
N ASP A 246 4.78 22.48 17.52
CA ASP A 246 4.64 23.92 17.30
C ASP A 246 4.24 24.21 15.84
N ARG A 247 2.94 24.34 15.61
CA ARG A 247 2.39 24.61 14.28
C ARG A 247 2.93 25.90 13.64
N ALA A 248 3.24 26.92 14.42
CA ALA A 248 3.75 28.19 13.91
C ALA A 248 5.22 28.05 13.47
N ALA A 249 6.02 27.33 14.24
CA ALA A 249 7.39 27.01 13.89
C ALA A 249 7.46 26.12 12.62
N VAL A 250 6.63 25.07 12.54
CA VAL A 250 6.55 24.20 11.37
C VAL A 250 6.12 24.97 10.12
N ARG A 251 5.05 25.79 10.22
CA ARG A 251 4.62 26.66 9.12
C ARG A 251 5.73 27.58 8.64
N SER A 252 6.45 28.22 9.57
CA SER A 252 7.57 29.12 9.24
C SER A 252 8.71 28.35 8.57
N HIS A 253 9.00 27.13 9.01
CA HIS A 253 9.99 26.25 8.39
C HIS A 253 9.59 25.88 6.96
N LEU A 254 8.35 25.44 6.75
CA LEU A 254 7.83 25.07 5.44
C LEU A 254 7.83 26.25 4.46
N LEU A 255 7.47 27.45 4.89
CA LEU A 255 7.53 28.63 4.03
C LEU A 255 8.97 29.00 3.62
N ARG A 256 9.97 28.67 4.43
CA ARG A 256 11.38 28.82 4.03
C ARG A 256 11.82 27.69 3.10
N GLU A 257 11.49 26.46 3.44
CA GLU A 257 11.86 25.26 2.66
C GLU A 257 11.27 25.30 1.24
N PHE A 258 10.00 25.71 1.13
CA PHE A 258 9.30 25.90 -0.15
C PHE A 258 9.38 27.36 -0.64
N GLY A 259 10.48 28.06 -0.32
CA GLY A 259 10.71 29.43 -0.76
C GLY A 259 10.72 29.54 -2.29
N GLY A 260 10.00 30.53 -2.84
CA GLY A 260 9.88 30.71 -4.30
C GLY A 260 8.69 29.97 -4.93
N TRP A 261 7.97 29.14 -4.20
CA TRP A 261 6.73 28.53 -4.68
C TRP A 261 5.62 29.57 -4.85
N SER A 262 4.77 29.37 -5.86
CA SER A 262 3.64 30.24 -6.19
C SER A 262 2.73 30.50 -4.99
N ALA A 263 2.16 31.70 -4.94
CA ALA A 263 1.19 32.06 -3.92
C ALA A 263 -0.04 31.13 -3.93
N ASP A 264 -0.44 30.65 -5.10
CA ASP A 264 -1.59 29.77 -5.27
C ASP A 264 -1.39 28.39 -4.60
N LEU A 265 -0.13 27.93 -4.48
CA LEU A 265 0.19 26.65 -3.83
C LEU A 265 0.40 26.78 -2.30
N ARG A 266 0.54 28.01 -1.77
CA ARG A 266 0.81 28.25 -0.36
C ARG A 266 -0.27 27.71 0.59
N PRO A 267 -1.56 27.75 0.30
CA PRO A 267 -2.59 27.17 1.19
C PRO A 267 -2.30 25.71 1.52
N LEU A 268 -1.73 24.94 0.58
CA LEU A 268 -1.32 23.54 0.81
C LEU A 268 -0.22 23.41 1.88
N LEU A 269 0.60 24.43 2.06
CA LEU A 269 1.70 24.48 3.03
C LEU A 269 1.26 25.03 4.41
N THR A 270 0.22 25.87 4.44
CA THR A 270 -0.06 26.72 5.59
C THR A 270 -1.39 26.45 6.29
N ASP A 271 -2.38 25.88 5.59
CA ASP A 271 -3.77 25.83 6.07
C ASP A 271 -4.18 24.43 6.55
N ASN A 272 -3.20 23.57 6.81
CA ASN A 272 -3.40 22.22 7.34
C ASN A 272 -4.21 22.21 8.65
N ASP A 273 -5.27 21.40 8.72
CA ASP A 273 -6.14 21.28 9.88
C ASP A 273 -5.57 20.37 10.98
N SER A 274 -4.75 19.39 10.61
CA SER A 274 -4.18 18.41 11.53
C SER A 274 -2.79 18.83 12.05
N ALA A 275 -2.26 18.08 13.00
CA ALA A 275 -0.85 18.16 13.33
C ALA A 275 0.01 17.66 12.14
N HIS A 276 1.21 18.22 12.00
CA HIS A 276 2.16 17.70 11.02
C HIS A 276 2.81 16.44 11.56
N VAL A 277 2.49 15.30 10.97
CA VAL A 277 3.05 14.01 11.36
C VAL A 277 4.14 13.63 10.36
N PRO A 278 5.39 13.45 10.82
CA PRO A 278 6.46 13.01 9.93
C PRO A 278 6.23 11.55 9.52
N ARG A 279 6.41 11.29 8.24
CA ARG A 279 6.40 9.94 7.67
C ARG A 279 7.75 9.67 7.02
N SER A 280 8.31 8.54 7.35
CA SER A 280 9.53 8.05 6.72
C SER A 280 9.16 6.87 5.82
N PHE A 281 9.45 6.99 4.54
CA PHE A 281 9.25 5.89 3.61
C PHE A 281 10.52 5.07 3.48
N TRP A 282 10.32 3.78 3.44
CA TRP A 282 11.35 2.76 3.42
C TRP A 282 11.10 1.81 2.26
N SER A 283 12.13 1.18 1.76
CA SER A 283 12.01 0.08 0.80
C SER A 283 12.92 -1.07 1.17
N LEU A 284 12.53 -2.26 0.76
CA LEU A 284 13.42 -3.43 0.75
C LEU A 284 14.28 -3.41 -0.52
N PRO A 285 15.42 -4.13 -0.53
CA PRO A 285 16.15 -4.39 -1.77
C PRO A 285 15.23 -4.99 -2.83
N ALA A 286 15.39 -4.60 -4.09
CA ALA A 286 14.58 -5.10 -5.19
C ALA A 286 15.48 -5.48 -6.37
N PRO A 287 15.37 -6.70 -6.93
CA PRO A 287 14.48 -7.78 -6.48
C PRO A 287 14.91 -8.40 -5.15
N LEU A 288 13.95 -8.88 -4.36
CA LEU A 288 14.17 -9.64 -3.14
C LEU A 288 13.63 -11.05 -3.32
N THR A 289 14.46 -12.05 -3.02
CA THR A 289 14.11 -13.47 -3.03
C THR A 289 14.75 -14.15 -1.81
N TRP A 290 14.27 -15.32 -1.47
CA TRP A 290 14.80 -16.15 -0.39
C TRP A 290 14.71 -17.63 -0.72
N ASP A 291 15.46 -18.46 0.00
CA ASP A 291 15.36 -19.90 -0.10
C ASP A 291 14.09 -20.40 0.62
N PRO A 292 13.42 -21.45 0.11
CA PRO A 292 12.21 -21.97 0.73
C PRO A 292 12.42 -22.41 2.18
N VAL A 293 11.54 -21.95 3.08
CA VAL A 293 11.48 -22.41 4.47
C VAL A 293 10.12 -23.08 4.69
N PRO A 294 10.08 -24.37 5.09
CA PRO A 294 8.84 -25.09 5.25
C PRO A 294 7.87 -24.39 6.22
N GLY A 295 6.62 -24.24 5.80
CA GLY A 295 5.56 -23.68 6.64
C GLY A 295 5.63 -22.17 6.88
N VAL A 296 6.42 -21.40 6.10
CA VAL A 296 6.51 -19.94 6.21
C VAL A 296 6.51 -19.27 4.84
N THR A 297 5.78 -18.16 4.71
CA THR A 297 5.91 -17.25 3.57
C THR A 297 5.51 -15.81 3.95
N LEU A 298 5.72 -14.86 3.03
CA LEU A 298 5.40 -13.44 3.19
C LEU A 298 4.48 -12.95 2.07
N ILE A 299 3.65 -11.95 2.40
CA ILE A 299 2.82 -11.22 1.43
C ILE A 299 2.92 -9.71 1.65
N GLY A 300 2.71 -8.93 0.59
CA GLY A 300 2.68 -7.47 0.64
C GLY A 300 3.99 -6.85 1.14
N ASP A 301 3.91 -5.77 1.92
CA ASP A 301 5.07 -5.03 2.41
C ASP A 301 6.04 -5.87 3.27
N ALA A 302 5.58 -6.98 3.84
CA ALA A 302 6.47 -7.92 4.51
C ALA A 302 7.44 -8.60 3.53
N ALA A 303 6.99 -8.85 2.29
CA ALA A 303 7.75 -9.48 1.22
C ALA A 303 8.52 -8.47 0.34
N HIS A 304 7.89 -7.34 -0.02
CA HIS A 304 8.37 -6.49 -1.10
C HIS A 304 8.06 -5.00 -0.87
N LEU A 305 8.29 -4.49 0.36
CA LEU A 305 8.15 -3.07 0.68
C LEU A 305 8.85 -2.20 -0.36
N MET A 306 8.11 -1.27 -0.94
CA MET A 306 8.58 -0.40 -2.02
C MET A 306 8.16 1.06 -1.81
N ALA A 307 8.76 1.96 -2.58
CA ALA A 307 8.35 3.36 -2.62
C ALA A 307 6.87 3.48 -3.04
N PRO A 308 6.12 4.47 -2.52
CA PRO A 308 4.69 4.64 -2.82
C PRO A 308 4.45 5.27 -4.21
N PHE A 309 5.22 4.84 -5.22
CA PHE A 309 5.13 5.32 -6.60
C PHE A 309 4.50 4.25 -7.49
N GLY A 310 3.53 4.66 -8.31
CA GLY A 310 2.77 3.76 -9.18
C GLY A 310 1.64 2.97 -8.50
N GLY A 311 1.32 3.23 -7.20
CA GLY A 311 0.18 2.61 -6.52
C GLY A 311 0.28 1.08 -6.28
N HIS A 312 1.45 0.46 -6.54
CA HIS A 312 1.55 -1.01 -6.60
C HIS A 312 1.47 -1.73 -5.25
N GLY A 313 1.91 -1.10 -4.14
CA GLY A 313 2.11 -1.81 -2.87
C GLY A 313 0.85 -2.52 -2.34
N ALA A 314 -0.26 -1.78 -2.20
CA ALA A 314 -1.51 -2.35 -1.72
C ALA A 314 -2.15 -3.32 -2.72
N ASN A 315 -2.02 -3.03 -4.01
CA ASN A 315 -2.49 -3.87 -5.10
C ASN A 315 -1.82 -5.24 -5.09
N LEU A 316 -0.49 -5.26 -4.94
CA LEU A 316 0.26 -6.50 -4.82
C LEU A 316 -0.07 -7.25 -3.53
N ALA A 317 -0.21 -6.54 -2.40
CA ALA A 317 -0.58 -7.18 -1.14
C ALA A 317 -1.91 -7.93 -1.23
N LEU A 318 -2.90 -7.35 -1.91
CA LEU A 318 -4.19 -8.00 -2.17
C LEU A 318 -4.01 -9.22 -3.10
N LEU A 319 -3.29 -9.04 -4.21
CA LEU A 319 -3.07 -10.10 -5.19
C LEU A 319 -2.30 -11.29 -4.59
N ASP A 320 -1.26 -11.01 -3.80
CA ASP A 320 -0.48 -12.03 -3.09
C ASP A 320 -1.37 -12.84 -2.15
N GLY A 321 -2.23 -12.16 -1.37
CA GLY A 321 -3.19 -12.84 -0.49
C GLY A 321 -4.14 -13.77 -1.24
N ALA A 322 -4.65 -13.33 -2.39
CA ALA A 322 -5.53 -14.14 -3.23
C ALA A 322 -4.80 -15.33 -3.86
N GLU A 323 -3.62 -15.10 -4.45
CA GLU A 323 -2.84 -16.15 -5.10
C GLU A 323 -2.36 -17.23 -4.13
N LEU A 324 -1.83 -16.81 -2.97
CA LEU A 324 -1.42 -17.74 -1.92
C LEU A 324 -2.61 -18.58 -1.42
N ALA A 325 -3.75 -17.94 -1.15
CA ALA A 325 -4.95 -18.64 -0.69
C ALA A 325 -5.45 -19.68 -1.71
N ARG A 326 -5.42 -19.34 -3.00
CA ARG A 326 -5.77 -20.29 -4.06
C ARG A 326 -4.77 -21.44 -4.17
N ALA A 327 -3.46 -21.14 -4.06
CA ALA A 327 -2.44 -22.18 -4.07
C ALA A 327 -2.65 -23.16 -2.90
N VAL A 328 -2.93 -22.65 -1.68
CA VAL A 328 -3.25 -23.49 -0.51
C VAL A 328 -4.49 -24.36 -0.73
N ALA A 329 -5.48 -23.86 -1.46
CA ALA A 329 -6.68 -24.61 -1.78
C ALA A 329 -6.45 -25.69 -2.85
N LYS A 330 -5.51 -25.49 -3.77
CA LYS A 330 -5.28 -26.35 -4.95
C LYS A 330 -4.22 -27.42 -4.70
N GLU A 331 -3.10 -27.03 -4.11
CA GLU A 331 -1.94 -27.89 -4.00
C GLU A 331 -2.08 -28.99 -2.92
N ALA A 332 -1.31 -30.07 -3.07
CA ALA A 332 -1.43 -31.22 -2.18
C ALA A 332 -0.84 -30.98 -0.79
N THR A 333 0.15 -30.09 -0.68
CA THR A 333 0.82 -29.73 0.58
C THR A 333 0.98 -28.22 0.71
N VAL A 334 1.17 -27.75 1.95
CA VAL A 334 1.46 -26.34 2.24
C VAL A 334 2.73 -25.86 1.55
N ASP A 335 3.79 -26.68 1.56
CA ASP A 335 5.07 -26.31 0.97
C ASP A 335 4.99 -26.21 -0.55
N GLU A 336 4.22 -27.08 -1.22
CA GLU A 336 3.94 -26.97 -2.68
C GLU A 336 3.15 -25.69 -2.97
N ALA A 337 2.17 -25.34 -2.14
CA ALA A 337 1.37 -24.12 -2.28
C ALA A 337 2.25 -22.87 -2.14
N VAL A 338 3.11 -22.82 -1.13
CA VAL A 338 4.07 -21.73 -0.91
C VAL A 338 5.04 -21.61 -2.10
N ALA A 339 5.61 -22.72 -2.56
CA ALA A 339 6.55 -22.73 -3.69
C ALA A 339 5.88 -22.22 -4.98
N CYS A 340 4.64 -22.63 -5.26
CA CYS A 340 3.86 -22.16 -6.41
C CYS A 340 3.61 -20.65 -6.34
N TYR A 341 3.19 -20.15 -5.18
CA TYR A 341 2.95 -18.73 -4.94
C TYR A 341 4.23 -17.90 -5.10
N GLU A 342 5.32 -18.28 -4.41
CA GLU A 342 6.59 -17.54 -4.43
C GLU A 342 7.22 -17.49 -5.83
N ALA A 343 7.11 -18.56 -6.61
CA ALA A 343 7.58 -18.60 -8.00
C ALA A 343 6.88 -17.56 -8.90
N ALA A 344 5.62 -17.24 -8.63
CA ALA A 344 4.87 -16.20 -9.34
C ALA A 344 5.12 -14.81 -8.77
N MET A 345 5.22 -14.68 -7.44
CA MET A 345 5.38 -13.42 -6.73
C MET A 345 6.75 -12.77 -6.96
N PHE A 346 7.85 -13.52 -6.84
CA PHE A 346 9.21 -12.96 -6.92
C PHE A 346 9.51 -12.13 -8.18
N PRO A 347 9.27 -12.63 -9.41
CA PRO A 347 9.57 -11.83 -10.61
C PRO A 347 8.67 -10.61 -10.70
N ARG A 348 7.38 -10.73 -10.40
CA ARG A 348 6.41 -9.67 -10.46
C ARG A 348 6.72 -8.54 -9.47
N SER A 349 6.87 -8.90 -8.19
CA SER A 349 7.12 -7.91 -7.14
C SER A 349 8.50 -7.28 -7.28
N GLY A 350 9.51 -8.04 -7.70
CA GLY A 350 10.86 -7.54 -7.92
C GLY A 350 10.93 -6.46 -9.01
N GLU A 351 10.25 -6.66 -10.14
CA GLU A 351 10.18 -5.67 -11.23
C GLU A 351 9.46 -4.39 -10.78
N LEU A 352 8.26 -4.53 -10.18
CA LEU A 352 7.45 -3.39 -9.76
C LEU A 352 8.10 -2.61 -8.62
N ALA A 353 8.72 -3.28 -7.65
CA ALA A 353 9.43 -2.63 -6.56
C ALA A 353 10.66 -1.85 -7.07
N ALA A 354 11.44 -2.42 -7.98
CA ALA A 354 12.57 -1.74 -8.60
C ALA A 354 12.11 -0.49 -9.37
N GLY A 355 11.03 -0.60 -10.14
CA GLY A 355 10.42 0.51 -10.86
C GLY A 355 9.90 1.62 -9.94
N ALA A 356 9.19 1.28 -8.88
CA ALA A 356 8.67 2.21 -7.89
C ALA A 356 9.79 2.97 -7.16
N ASN A 357 10.83 2.25 -6.73
CA ASN A 357 12.00 2.83 -6.06
C ASN A 357 12.78 3.77 -6.98
N GLU A 358 12.94 3.41 -8.25
CA GLU A 358 13.58 4.27 -9.25
C GLU A 358 12.70 5.49 -9.58
N GLY A 359 11.38 5.29 -9.64
CA GLY A 359 10.40 6.38 -9.84
C GLY A 359 10.53 7.46 -8.77
N LEU A 360 10.62 7.07 -7.49
CA LEU A 360 10.83 8.01 -6.39
C LEU A 360 12.17 8.73 -6.52
N ARG A 361 13.26 8.00 -6.80
CA ARG A 361 14.59 8.60 -6.95
C ARG A 361 14.60 9.66 -8.05
N ARG A 362 13.99 9.37 -9.21
CA ARG A 362 13.89 10.33 -10.31
C ARG A 362 13.03 11.53 -9.99
N PHE A 363 11.90 11.31 -9.31
CA PHE A 363 10.97 12.38 -8.96
C PHE A 363 11.60 13.41 -8.00
N PHE A 364 12.43 12.93 -7.05
CA PHE A 364 13.13 13.77 -6.08
C PHE A 364 14.61 14.02 -6.46
N ALA A 365 15.05 13.63 -7.65
CA ALA A 365 16.40 13.97 -8.09
C ALA A 365 16.52 15.48 -8.31
N THR A 366 17.67 16.06 -7.92
CA THR A 366 18.08 17.38 -8.38
C THR A 366 18.44 17.26 -9.87
N THR A 367 17.53 17.67 -10.73
CA THR A 367 17.76 17.69 -12.17
C THR A 367 18.20 19.07 -12.59
N SER A 368 19.02 19.12 -13.66
CA SER A 368 19.25 20.40 -14.35
C SER A 368 17.90 21.01 -14.71
N PRO A 369 17.70 22.34 -14.53
CA PRO A 369 16.44 23.01 -14.87
C PRO A 369 15.94 22.74 -16.30
N ASP A 370 16.82 22.28 -17.17
CA ASP A 370 16.54 21.98 -18.58
C ASP A 370 16.20 20.50 -18.88
N ALA A 371 16.19 19.62 -17.88
CA ALA A 371 15.80 18.22 -18.10
C ALA A 371 14.27 18.09 -18.10
N PRO A 372 13.64 17.72 -19.22
CA PRO A 372 12.19 17.59 -19.26
C PRO A 372 11.73 16.44 -18.37
N HIS A 373 11.07 16.73 -17.26
CA HIS A 373 10.26 15.76 -16.55
C HIS A 373 9.02 15.46 -17.38
N LEU A 374 9.12 14.47 -18.26
CA LEU A 374 7.95 13.98 -18.96
C LEU A 374 6.98 13.38 -17.93
N PRO A 375 5.76 13.91 -17.82
CA PRO A 375 4.77 13.32 -16.93
C PRO A 375 4.42 11.90 -17.38
N PRO A 376 4.04 11.00 -16.48
CA PRO A 376 3.51 9.68 -16.83
C PRO A 376 2.34 9.82 -17.81
N ASP A 377 2.28 8.95 -18.80
CA ASP A 377 1.13 8.81 -19.68
C ASP A 377 0.08 7.93 -18.99
N HIS A 378 -0.79 8.55 -18.20
CA HIS A 378 -1.81 7.85 -17.43
C HIS A 378 -2.83 7.12 -18.31
N ALA A 379 -3.14 7.62 -19.50
CA ALA A 379 -4.03 6.93 -20.42
C ALA A 379 -3.42 5.59 -20.87
N ARG A 380 -2.14 5.61 -21.25
CA ARG A 380 -1.40 4.40 -21.61
C ARG A 380 -1.23 3.44 -20.42
N GLU A 381 -1.05 3.99 -19.23
CA GLU A 381 -0.96 3.19 -18.00
C GLU A 381 -2.26 2.42 -17.77
N HIS A 382 -3.42 3.05 -17.93
CA HIS A 382 -4.74 2.42 -17.86
C HIS A 382 -4.92 1.32 -18.91
N GLU A 383 -4.55 1.57 -20.17
CA GLU A 383 -4.57 0.55 -21.22
C GLU A 383 -3.70 -0.66 -20.86
N ASN A 384 -2.55 -0.43 -20.25
CA ASN A 384 -1.66 -1.49 -19.79
C ASN A 384 -2.29 -2.31 -18.65
N TYR A 385 -3.00 -1.68 -17.69
CA TYR A 385 -3.72 -2.40 -16.64
C TYR A 385 -4.79 -3.32 -17.23
N LEU A 386 -5.59 -2.82 -18.16
CA LEU A 386 -6.62 -3.64 -18.82
C LEU A 386 -6.03 -4.81 -19.61
N THR A 387 -4.94 -4.57 -20.33
CA THR A 387 -4.25 -5.60 -21.11
C THR A 387 -3.71 -6.70 -20.20
N ARG A 388 -2.98 -6.32 -19.12
CA ARG A 388 -2.43 -7.27 -18.16
C ARG A 388 -3.52 -8.04 -17.42
N ALA A 389 -4.63 -7.39 -17.08
CA ALA A 389 -5.80 -8.03 -16.47
C ALA A 389 -6.40 -9.11 -17.38
N ALA A 390 -6.56 -8.81 -18.66
CA ALA A 390 -7.07 -9.78 -19.64
C ALA A 390 -6.09 -10.96 -19.81
N ASP A 391 -4.78 -10.69 -19.86
CA ASP A 391 -3.75 -11.74 -19.94
C ASP A 391 -3.73 -12.63 -18.69
N TYR A 392 -3.86 -12.04 -17.52
CA TYR A 392 -3.94 -12.78 -16.26
C TYR A 392 -5.13 -13.73 -16.24
N ARG A 393 -6.33 -13.22 -16.57
CA ARG A 393 -7.55 -14.05 -16.59
C ARG A 393 -7.48 -15.17 -17.63
N ARG A 394 -6.86 -14.92 -18.79
CA ARG A 394 -6.66 -15.97 -19.82
C ARG A 394 -5.72 -17.08 -19.34
N ARG A 395 -4.58 -16.74 -18.74
CA ARG A 395 -3.64 -17.73 -18.19
C ARG A 395 -4.31 -18.57 -17.12
N ARG A 396 -5.02 -17.95 -16.20
CA ARG A 396 -5.75 -18.63 -15.13
C ARG A 396 -6.80 -19.62 -15.67
N ALA A 397 -7.61 -19.19 -16.62
CA ALA A 397 -8.61 -20.07 -17.24
C ALA A 397 -7.96 -21.30 -17.93
N ALA A 398 -6.80 -21.13 -18.55
CA ALA A 398 -6.06 -22.25 -19.15
C ALA A 398 -5.53 -23.24 -18.10
N GLU A 399 -5.06 -22.77 -16.95
CA GLU A 399 -4.60 -23.60 -15.82
C GLU A 399 -5.75 -24.41 -15.19
N GLU A 400 -6.94 -23.83 -15.07
CA GLU A 400 -8.12 -24.51 -14.54
C GLU A 400 -8.60 -25.65 -15.48
N VAL A 401 -8.52 -25.45 -16.80
CA VAL A 401 -8.86 -26.48 -17.80
C VAL A 401 -7.87 -27.65 -17.80
N THR A 402 -6.58 -27.38 -17.51
CA THR A 402 -5.55 -28.45 -17.50
C THR A 402 -5.52 -29.25 -16.20
N ALA A 403 -6.14 -28.75 -15.14
CA ALA A 403 -6.20 -29.38 -13.81
C ALA A 403 -7.47 -30.21 -13.58
N GLY A 404 -8.51 -30.10 -14.43
CA GLY A 404 -9.78 -30.85 -14.40
C GLY A 404 -9.78 -32.00 -15.38
#